data_6bc4886ff2079c5349ec79d663d71882
#
_entry.id   6bc4886ff2079c5349ec79d663d71882
#
_cell.length_a   1.000
_cell.length_b   1.000
_cell.length_c   1.000
_cell.angle_alpha   90.00
_cell.angle_beta   90.00
_cell.angle_gamma   90.00
#
_symmetry.space_group_name_H-M   'P 1'
#
loop_
_entity.id
_entity.type
_entity.pdbx_description
1 polymer ?
#
loop_
_entity_poly.entity_id
_entity_poly.type
_entity_poly.pdbx_seq_one_letter_code
_entity_poly.pdbx_strand_id
1 'polypeptide(L)'
;MVDKSKNILTLKMDEEIFKIYRCSTGEGNSTPIGEFTIANKLMNPTWYKRGKVIPPDSPDNILGTRWMGFDMPEYGIHGTTELESIGSQVTAGCIRLLNEDVEELYKIVPVGTKVTIID
;
A
#
# COMPACT_ATOMS: atom_id res chain seq x y z
N MET A 1 -6.71 -7.68 4.55
CA MET A 1 -5.64 -8.65 4.87
C MET A 1 -4.63 -8.70 3.74
N VAL A 2 -3.36 -8.68 4.07
CA VAL A 2 -2.28 -8.82 3.09
C VAL A 2 -1.56 -10.13 3.36
N ASP A 3 -1.45 -10.98 2.33
CA ASP A 3 -0.67 -12.22 2.39
C ASP A 3 0.62 -12.02 1.60
N LYS A 4 1.74 -11.90 2.32
CA LYS A 4 3.06 -11.63 1.72
C LYS A 4 3.54 -12.79 0.86
N SER A 5 3.21 -14.02 1.25
CA SER A 5 3.67 -15.20 0.50
C SER A 5 3.04 -15.28 -0.89
N LYS A 6 1.87 -14.69 -1.05
CA LYS A 6 1.12 -14.69 -2.32
C LYS A 6 1.09 -13.34 -3.00
N ASN A 7 1.54 -12.28 -2.32
CA ASN A 7 1.44 -10.89 -2.79
C ASN A 7 0.00 -10.53 -3.18
N ILE A 8 -0.92 -10.79 -2.26
CA ILE A 8 -2.35 -10.53 -2.44
C ILE A 8 -2.85 -9.70 -1.27
N LEU A 9 -3.64 -8.67 -1.60
CA LEU A 9 -4.39 -7.87 -0.64
C LEU A 9 -5.87 -8.24 -0.78
N THR A 10 -6.49 -8.70 0.30
CA THR A 10 -7.91 -9.07 0.32
C THR A 10 -8.69 -8.03 1.11
N LEU A 11 -9.67 -7.42 0.47
CA LEU A 11 -10.63 -6.54 1.12
C LEU A 11 -11.80 -7.36 1.60
N LYS A 12 -12.05 -7.31 2.92
CA LYS A 12 -13.15 -8.04 3.56
C LYS A 12 -14.15 -7.07 4.15
N MET A 13 -15.42 -7.44 4.07
CA MET A 13 -16.52 -6.76 4.74
C MET A 13 -17.27 -7.82 5.56
N ASP A 14 -17.31 -7.64 6.89
CA ASP A 14 -17.97 -8.60 7.80
C ASP A 14 -17.49 -10.04 7.59
N GLU A 15 -16.19 -10.21 7.44
CA GLU A 15 -15.49 -11.48 7.19
C GLU A 15 -15.72 -12.10 5.81
N GLU A 16 -16.56 -11.48 4.98
CA GLU A 16 -16.74 -11.92 3.61
C GLU A 16 -15.75 -11.21 2.69
N ILE A 17 -15.21 -11.94 1.73
CA ILE A 17 -14.29 -11.37 0.74
C ILE A 17 -15.09 -10.51 -0.23
N PHE A 18 -14.80 -9.21 -0.23
CA PHE A 18 -15.41 -8.26 -1.15
C PHE A 18 -14.61 -8.16 -2.44
N LYS A 19 -13.29 -8.04 -2.34
CA LYS A 19 -12.41 -7.94 -3.50
C LYS A 19 -10.99 -8.40 -3.17
N ILE A 20 -10.30 -8.91 -4.18
CA ILE A 20 -8.90 -9.34 -4.09
C ILE A 20 -8.08 -8.51 -5.07
N TYR A 21 -6.96 -7.95 -4.58
CA TYR A 21 -6.02 -7.19 -5.39
C TYR A 21 -4.67 -7.89 -5.41
N ARG A 22 -4.00 -7.86 -6.55
CA ARG A 22 -2.59 -8.22 -6.62
C ARG A 22 -1.77 -7.04 -6.10
N CYS A 23 -0.75 -7.32 -5.32
CA CYS A 23 0.08 -6.27 -4.74
C CYS A 23 1.57 -6.65 -4.81
N SER A 24 2.42 -5.68 -4.47
CA SER A 24 3.83 -5.91 -4.21
C SER A 24 4.11 -5.63 -2.75
N THR A 25 5.10 -6.32 -2.20
CA THR A 25 5.52 -6.18 -0.82
C THR A 25 7.03 -5.94 -0.75
N GLY A 26 7.57 -5.83 0.45
CA GLY A 26 8.97 -5.46 0.64
C GLY A 26 9.95 -6.50 0.14
N GLU A 27 11.01 -6.04 -0.51
CA GLU A 27 12.14 -6.85 -0.93
C GLU A 27 12.77 -7.55 0.28
N GLY A 28 13.18 -8.80 0.11
CA GLY A 28 13.76 -9.57 1.20
C GLY A 28 12.77 -9.85 2.33
N ASN A 29 11.48 -9.87 2.03
CA ASN A 29 10.42 -10.12 3.01
C ASN A 29 10.35 -9.03 4.09
N SER A 30 10.71 -7.79 3.74
CA SER A 30 10.83 -6.68 4.70
C SER A 30 9.52 -6.07 5.18
N THR A 31 8.38 -6.38 4.51
CA THR A 31 7.09 -5.92 5.01
C THR A 31 6.78 -6.58 6.35
N PRO A 32 6.48 -5.80 7.41
CA PRO A 32 6.25 -6.37 8.74
C PRO A 32 4.96 -7.18 8.80
N ILE A 33 4.98 -8.22 9.63
CA ILE A 33 3.82 -9.06 9.93
C ILE A 33 3.13 -8.46 11.16
N GLY A 34 1.82 -8.52 11.20
CA GLY A 34 1.05 -8.08 12.37
C GLY A 34 -0.24 -7.40 12.02
N GLU A 35 -0.81 -6.72 12.99
CA GLU A 35 -2.02 -5.94 12.83
C GLU A 35 -1.69 -4.46 12.88
N PHE A 36 -2.16 -3.73 11.89
CA PHE A 36 -1.98 -2.29 11.77
C PHE A 36 -3.34 -1.64 11.53
N THR A 37 -3.36 -0.31 11.62
CA THR A 37 -4.57 0.48 11.37
C THR A 37 -4.24 1.55 10.35
N ILE A 38 -5.17 1.83 9.44
CA ILE A 38 -5.03 2.97 8.53
C ILE A 38 -5.13 4.24 9.37
N ALA A 39 -4.04 4.98 9.47
CA ALA A 39 -3.93 6.17 10.30
C ALA A 39 -4.21 7.46 9.52
N ASN A 40 -3.84 7.49 8.24
CA ASN A 40 -4.09 8.64 7.39
C ASN A 40 -4.26 8.23 5.93
N LYS A 41 -4.86 9.14 5.16
CA LYS A 41 -5.10 8.94 3.72
C LYS A 41 -4.79 10.23 2.99
N LEU A 42 -4.02 10.14 1.90
CA LEU A 42 -3.64 11.29 1.09
C LEU A 42 -3.88 11.02 -0.39
N MET A 43 -4.40 12.02 -1.10
CA MET A 43 -4.50 12.02 -2.56
C MET A 43 -3.29 12.73 -3.14
N ASN A 44 -2.70 12.15 -4.18
CA ASN A 44 -1.53 12.70 -4.85
C ASN A 44 -0.44 13.10 -3.83
N PRO A 45 0.09 12.14 -3.06
CA PRO A 45 0.97 12.45 -1.93
C PRO A 45 2.31 12.99 -2.38
N THR A 46 2.86 13.90 -1.56
CA THR A 46 4.25 14.31 -1.64
C THR A 46 5.11 13.24 -0.95
N TRP A 47 6.22 12.88 -1.57
CA TRP A 47 7.14 11.91 -0.98
C TRP A 47 8.29 12.64 -0.26
N TYR A 48 8.39 12.41 1.04
CA TYR A 48 9.46 12.96 1.86
C TYR A 48 10.55 11.92 2.03
N LYS A 49 11.66 12.11 1.34
CA LYS A 49 12.79 11.18 1.34
C LYS A 49 14.07 11.88 1.83
N ARG A 50 14.53 11.52 3.03
CA ARG A 50 15.84 11.96 3.58
C ARG A 50 16.19 13.41 3.27
N GLY A 51 15.35 14.35 3.71
CA GLY A 51 15.59 15.77 3.50
C GLY A 51 15.23 16.30 2.11
N LYS A 52 14.72 15.44 1.25
CA LYS A 52 14.19 15.85 -0.06
C LYS A 52 12.68 15.82 -0.04
N VAL A 53 12.09 16.78 -0.73
CA VAL A 53 10.63 16.86 -0.92
C VAL A 53 10.36 16.59 -2.40
N ILE A 54 9.72 15.47 -2.70
CA ILE A 54 9.44 15.07 -4.07
C ILE A 54 7.94 15.25 -4.31
N PRO A 55 7.55 16.21 -5.16
CA PRO A 55 6.14 16.53 -5.39
C PRO A 55 5.42 15.40 -6.14
N PRO A 56 4.08 15.37 -6.07
CA PRO A 56 3.30 14.26 -6.66
C PRO A 56 3.42 14.14 -8.17
N ASP A 57 3.74 15.21 -8.87
CA ASP A 57 3.89 15.21 -10.33
C ASP A 57 5.32 14.89 -10.79
N SER A 58 6.25 14.68 -9.85
CA SER A 58 7.62 14.33 -10.19
C SER A 58 7.73 12.86 -10.64
N PRO A 59 8.51 12.57 -11.70
CA PRO A 59 8.77 11.17 -12.08
C PRO A 59 9.56 10.40 -11.03
N ASP A 60 10.18 11.09 -10.08
CA ASP A 60 10.92 10.46 -8.97
C ASP A 60 10.02 10.06 -7.80
N ASN A 61 8.76 10.48 -7.80
CA ASN A 61 7.82 10.12 -6.72
C ASN A 61 7.29 8.71 -6.93
N ILE A 62 7.63 7.82 -6.00
CA ILE A 62 7.27 6.40 -6.09
C ILE A 62 5.93 6.07 -5.45
N LEU A 63 5.25 7.04 -4.81
CA LEU A 63 4.04 6.76 -4.03
C LEU A 63 2.77 6.65 -4.87
N GLY A 64 2.82 7.02 -6.15
CA GLY A 64 1.65 6.97 -7.02
C GLY A 64 0.60 8.01 -6.64
N THR A 65 -0.67 7.70 -6.94
CA THR A 65 -1.76 8.67 -6.82
C THR A 65 -2.44 8.69 -5.45
N ARG A 66 -2.21 7.69 -4.62
CA ARG A 66 -2.83 7.59 -3.28
C ARG A 66 -1.84 7.02 -2.28
N TRP A 67 -1.98 7.48 -1.05
CA TRP A 67 -1.26 6.96 0.11
C TRP A 67 -2.24 6.66 1.23
N MET A 68 -2.14 5.47 1.79
CA MET A 68 -2.91 5.05 2.96
C MET A 68 -1.90 4.59 4.02
N GLY A 69 -1.56 5.49 4.93
CA GLY A 69 -0.53 5.24 5.94
C GLY A 69 -1.02 4.40 7.09
N PHE A 70 -0.14 3.53 7.59
CA PHE A 70 -0.41 2.73 8.78
C PHE A 70 -0.08 3.52 10.05
N ASP A 71 -0.53 3.03 11.19
CA ASP A 71 -0.14 3.53 12.50
C ASP A 71 1.33 3.21 12.84
N MET A 72 2.02 2.48 11.97
CA MET A 72 3.46 2.31 12.00
C MET A 72 4.10 3.29 11.01
N PRO A 73 4.91 4.27 11.49
CA PRO A 73 5.49 5.30 10.61
C PRO A 73 6.26 4.71 9.42
N GLU A 74 6.15 5.39 8.28
CA GLU A 74 6.81 5.05 7.02
C GLU A 74 6.23 3.84 6.29
N TYR A 75 5.28 3.13 6.88
CA TYR A 75 4.62 2.00 6.22
C TYR A 75 3.19 2.33 5.83
N GLY A 76 2.76 1.80 4.72
CA GLY A 76 1.42 2.03 4.20
C GLY A 76 1.19 1.34 2.87
N ILE A 77 0.06 1.69 2.27
CA ILE A 77 -0.36 1.20 0.95
C ILE A 77 -0.31 2.39 -0.01
N HIS A 78 0.30 2.22 -1.18
CA HIS A 78 0.39 3.27 -2.19
C HIS A 78 0.25 2.71 -3.60
N GLY A 79 0.22 3.61 -4.59
CA GLY A 79 0.05 3.24 -5.98
C GLY A 79 1.33 3.20 -6.79
N THR A 80 1.22 2.70 -8.01
CA THR A 80 2.29 2.72 -9.01
C THR A 80 1.71 2.59 -10.41
N THR A 81 2.49 2.99 -11.41
CA THR A 81 2.19 2.70 -12.81
C THR A 81 2.98 1.49 -13.32
N GLU A 82 3.87 0.94 -12.51
CA GLU A 82 4.75 -0.17 -12.90
C GLU A 82 4.04 -1.52 -12.78
N LEU A 83 3.31 -1.91 -13.82
CA LEU A 83 2.55 -3.15 -13.85
C LEU A 83 3.42 -4.38 -13.58
N GLU A 84 4.61 -4.43 -14.13
CA GLU A 84 5.52 -5.57 -14.00
C GLU A 84 6.09 -5.73 -12.59
N SER A 85 5.99 -4.71 -11.73
CA SER A 85 6.43 -4.83 -10.35
C SER A 85 5.38 -5.51 -9.45
N ILE A 86 4.13 -5.58 -9.91
CA ILE A 86 3.03 -6.14 -9.12
C ILE A 86 3.12 -7.66 -9.07
N GLY A 87 2.99 -8.20 -7.88
CA GLY A 87 3.08 -9.64 -7.64
C GLY A 87 4.42 -10.12 -7.12
N SER A 88 5.33 -9.20 -6.80
CA SER A 88 6.69 -9.51 -6.36
C SER A 88 7.07 -8.77 -5.07
N GLN A 89 8.14 -9.20 -4.44
CA GLN A 89 8.71 -8.53 -3.26
C GLN A 89 9.80 -7.55 -3.74
N VAL A 90 9.41 -6.32 -4.07
CA VAL A 90 10.31 -5.35 -4.72
C VAL A 90 10.30 -3.96 -4.08
N THR A 91 9.48 -3.72 -3.07
CA THR A 91 9.41 -2.41 -2.42
C THR A 91 10.37 -2.32 -1.23
N ALA A 92 10.46 -1.13 -0.61
CA ALA A 92 11.24 -0.95 0.61
C ALA A 92 10.50 -1.39 1.89
N GLY A 93 9.31 -1.97 1.74
CA GLY A 93 8.50 -2.47 2.86
C GLY A 93 7.03 -2.13 2.77
N CYS A 94 6.66 -1.12 2.00
CA CYS A 94 5.26 -0.72 1.78
C CYS A 94 4.53 -1.73 0.89
N ILE A 95 3.22 -1.67 0.93
CA ILE A 95 2.35 -2.45 0.05
C ILE A 95 2.07 -1.59 -1.20
N ARG A 96 2.33 -2.13 -2.38
CA ARG A 96 2.16 -1.40 -3.63
C ARG A 96 1.04 -2.03 -4.47
N LEU A 97 0.11 -1.20 -4.90
CA LEU A 97 -0.94 -1.57 -5.86
C LEU A 97 -0.78 -0.76 -7.14
N LEU A 98 -1.41 -1.17 -8.22
CA LEU A 98 -1.57 -0.29 -9.37
C LEU A 98 -2.38 0.95 -8.94
N ASN A 99 -2.11 2.09 -9.55
CA ASN A 99 -2.82 3.33 -9.23
C ASN A 99 -4.35 3.16 -9.29
N GLU A 100 -4.86 2.50 -10.30
CA GLU A 100 -6.31 2.27 -10.42
C GLU A 100 -6.86 1.45 -9.27
N ASP A 101 -6.11 0.47 -8.77
CA ASP A 101 -6.52 -0.38 -7.67
C ASP A 101 -6.49 0.35 -6.33
N VAL A 102 -5.42 1.10 -6.07
CA VAL A 102 -5.33 1.86 -4.83
C VAL A 102 -6.36 2.99 -4.78
N GLU A 103 -6.70 3.57 -5.92
CA GLU A 103 -7.76 4.58 -6.00
C GLU A 103 -9.12 4.00 -5.63
N GLU A 104 -9.41 2.79 -6.10
CA GLU A 104 -10.64 2.09 -5.73
C GLU A 104 -10.66 1.75 -4.23
N LEU A 105 -9.57 1.16 -3.73
CA LEU A 105 -9.44 0.81 -2.32
C LEU A 105 -9.56 2.05 -1.42
N TYR A 106 -8.97 3.16 -1.83
CA TYR A 106 -9.01 4.43 -1.12
C TYR A 106 -10.45 4.93 -0.91
N LYS A 107 -11.31 4.74 -1.90
CA LYS A 107 -12.72 5.16 -1.81
C LYS A 107 -13.51 4.33 -0.82
N ILE A 108 -13.15 3.06 -0.65
CA ILE A 108 -13.92 2.10 0.13
C ILE A 108 -13.47 2.06 1.58
N VAL A 109 -12.16 2.17 1.84
CA VAL A 109 -11.56 1.92 3.15
C VAL A 109 -11.36 3.22 3.90
N PRO A 110 -12.04 3.42 5.04
CA PRO A 110 -11.86 4.63 5.86
C PRO A 110 -10.63 4.54 6.76
N VAL A 111 -10.20 5.70 7.27
CA VAL A 111 -9.24 5.76 8.37
C VAL A 111 -9.81 4.96 9.56
N GLY A 112 -8.97 4.22 10.24
CA GLY A 112 -9.37 3.35 11.34
C GLY A 112 -9.57 1.90 10.94
N THR A 113 -9.53 1.59 9.64
CA THR A 113 -9.66 0.22 9.16
C THR A 113 -8.45 -0.61 9.57
N LYS A 114 -8.69 -1.83 10.03
CA LYS A 114 -7.61 -2.75 10.38
C LYS A 114 -6.98 -3.37 9.15
N VAL A 115 -5.67 -3.49 9.19
CA VAL A 115 -4.87 -4.15 8.17
C VAL A 115 -4.09 -5.27 8.84
N THR A 116 -4.39 -6.50 8.47
CA THR A 116 -3.66 -7.67 8.97
C THR A 116 -2.69 -8.15 7.89
N ILE A 117 -1.43 -8.29 8.25
CA ILE A 117 -0.38 -8.75 7.34
C ILE A 117 0.12 -10.10 7.83
N ILE A 118 0.03 -11.09 6.96
CA ILE A 118 0.48 -12.46 7.24
C ILE A 118 1.50 -12.92 6.19
N ASP A 119 2.19 -13.98 6.50
CA ASP A 119 3.17 -14.57 5.58
C ASP A 119 2.77 -15.99 5.17
#